data_18770a449a604a1eeba525904178143b
#
_entry.id   18770a449a604a1eeba525904178143b
#
_cell.length_a   1.000
_cell.length_b   1.000
_cell.length_c   1.000
_cell.angle_alpha   90.00
_cell.angle_beta   90.00
_cell.angle_gamma   90.00
#
_symmetry.space_group_name_H-M   'P 1'
#
loop_
_entity.id
_entity.type
_entity.pdbx_description
1 polymer ?
#
loop_
_entity_poly.entity_id
_entity_poly.type
_entity_poly.pdbx_seq_one_letter_code
_entity_poly.pdbx_strand_id
1 'polypeptide(L)'
;MEVKTMLLLLYPRCTTCQKAKKWLDDNHVEYTERHIVEDNPTYEELREWYSQSGLPIKKFFNTSGLRYKELNLKDKIPTMTEDELLKLLATDGMLVKRPFVVNGDRILTGFKEKEWSDALL
;
A
#
# COMPACT_ATOMS: atom_id res chain seq x y z
N MET A 1 -1.63 -27.71 3.36
CA MET A 1 -1.16 -26.55 4.13
C MET A 1 -0.94 -25.39 3.18
N GLU A 2 -1.72 -24.34 3.33
CA GLU A 2 -1.55 -23.16 2.49
C GLU A 2 -0.32 -22.37 2.91
N VAL A 3 0.57 -22.11 1.97
CA VAL A 3 1.68 -21.18 2.18
C VAL A 3 1.15 -19.79 1.84
N LYS A 4 1.00 -18.95 2.86
CA LYS A 4 0.59 -17.56 2.64
C LYS A 4 1.76 -16.81 2.02
N THR A 5 1.61 -16.39 0.78
CA THR A 5 2.61 -15.59 0.09
C THR A 5 2.40 -14.12 0.39
N MET A 6 3.45 -13.45 0.83
CA MET A 6 3.41 -12.00 1.03
C MET A 6 3.28 -11.30 -0.31
N LEU A 7 2.36 -10.34 -0.40
CA LEU A 7 2.17 -9.53 -1.60
C LEU A 7 2.83 -8.17 -1.40
N LEU A 8 3.68 -7.79 -2.36
CA LEU A 8 4.34 -6.49 -2.38
C LEU A 8 3.84 -5.70 -3.58
N LEU A 9 3.04 -4.65 -3.32
CA LEU A 9 2.61 -3.73 -4.36
C LEU A 9 3.61 -2.58 -4.42
N LEU A 10 4.18 -2.37 -5.59
CA LEU A 10 5.21 -1.34 -5.79
C LEU A 10 5.07 -0.65 -7.14
N TYR A 11 5.75 0.48 -7.26
CA TYR A 11 5.89 1.22 -8.52
C TYR A 11 7.37 1.19 -8.90
N PRO A 12 7.74 0.69 -10.11
CA PRO A 12 9.15 0.52 -10.45
C PRO A 12 10.01 1.78 -10.40
N ARG A 13 9.40 2.95 -10.64
CA ARG A 13 10.12 4.23 -10.61
C ARG A 13 10.20 4.85 -9.22
N CYS A 14 9.63 4.21 -8.22
CA CYS A 14 9.62 4.72 -6.85
C CYS A 14 10.90 4.30 -6.13
N THR A 15 11.72 5.27 -5.73
CA THR A 15 12.98 5.03 -5.04
C THR A 15 12.77 4.28 -3.72
N THR A 16 11.76 4.67 -2.96
CA THR A 16 11.41 4.02 -1.70
C THR A 16 11.02 2.56 -1.92
N CYS A 17 10.30 2.27 -3.00
CA CYS A 17 9.93 0.89 -3.38
C CYS A 17 11.17 0.05 -3.67
N GLN A 18 12.15 0.61 -4.37
CA GLN A 18 13.38 -0.08 -4.68
C GLN A 18 14.19 -0.39 -3.42
N LYS A 19 14.24 0.55 -2.49
CA LYS A 19 14.90 0.34 -1.18
C LYS A 19 14.21 -0.76 -0.38
N ALA A 20 12.88 -0.78 -0.39
CA ALA A 20 12.09 -1.79 0.31
C ALA A 20 12.34 -3.18 -0.29
N LYS A 21 12.34 -3.28 -1.61
CA LYS A 21 12.60 -4.53 -2.33
C LYS A 21 14.01 -5.06 -1.99
N LYS A 22 15.00 -4.19 -2.03
CA LYS A 22 16.38 -4.55 -1.69
C LYS A 22 16.46 -5.07 -0.26
N TRP A 23 15.81 -4.40 0.67
CA TRP A 23 15.77 -4.82 2.08
C TRP A 23 15.16 -6.21 2.23
N LEU A 24 14.06 -6.49 1.53
CA LEU A 24 13.43 -7.81 1.55
C LEU A 24 14.36 -8.89 1.00
N ASP A 25 15.01 -8.60 -0.13
CA ASP A 25 15.95 -9.53 -0.76
C ASP A 25 17.16 -9.80 0.15
N ASP A 26 17.70 -8.76 0.76
CA ASP A 26 18.85 -8.86 1.67
C ASP A 26 18.51 -9.67 2.93
N ASN A 27 17.26 -9.66 3.38
CA ASN A 27 16.79 -10.39 4.54
C ASN A 27 16.14 -11.73 4.18
N HIS A 28 16.22 -12.14 2.92
CA HIS A 28 15.69 -13.43 2.42
C HIS A 28 14.19 -13.61 2.67
N VAL A 29 13.42 -12.52 2.60
CA VAL A 29 11.97 -12.56 2.73
C VAL A 29 11.35 -12.84 1.36
N GLU A 30 10.54 -13.88 1.26
CA GLU A 30 9.85 -14.23 0.02
C GLU A 30 8.59 -13.37 -0.15
N TYR A 31 8.34 -12.93 -1.37
CA TYR A 31 7.19 -12.12 -1.70
C TYR A 31 6.82 -12.25 -3.18
N THR A 32 5.57 -11.94 -3.50
CA THR A 32 5.10 -11.79 -4.88
C THR A 32 4.98 -10.32 -5.19
N GLU A 33 5.58 -9.87 -6.30
CA GLU A 33 5.49 -8.49 -6.74
C GLU A 33 4.20 -8.26 -7.53
N ARG A 34 3.61 -7.08 -7.32
CA ARG A 34 2.46 -6.63 -8.09
C ARG A 34 2.64 -5.15 -8.43
N HIS A 35 2.49 -4.80 -9.70
CA HIS A 35 2.60 -3.41 -10.15
C HIS A 35 1.38 -2.62 -9.69
N ILE A 36 1.60 -1.62 -8.84
CA ILE A 36 0.51 -0.91 -8.17
C ILE A 36 -0.35 -0.08 -9.12
N VAL A 37 0.19 0.29 -10.29
CA VAL A 37 -0.53 1.07 -11.30
C VAL A 37 -1.15 0.20 -12.38
N GLU A 38 -0.36 -0.69 -12.99
CA GLU A 38 -0.84 -1.55 -14.08
C GLU A 38 -1.81 -2.63 -13.60
N ASP A 39 -1.64 -3.07 -12.36
CA ASP A 39 -2.49 -4.06 -11.71
C ASP A 39 -2.94 -3.49 -10.37
N ASN A 40 -3.63 -2.36 -10.45
CA ASN A 40 -4.00 -1.59 -9.27
C ASN A 40 -4.99 -2.37 -8.38
N PRO A 41 -4.94 -2.10 -7.07
CA PRO A 41 -5.85 -2.75 -6.13
C PRO A 41 -7.32 -2.49 -6.48
N THR A 42 -8.15 -3.52 -6.32
CA THR A 42 -9.59 -3.38 -6.50
C THR A 42 -10.22 -2.80 -5.24
N TYR A 43 -11.46 -2.34 -5.38
CA TYR A 43 -12.22 -1.84 -4.23
C TYR A 43 -12.39 -2.94 -3.16
N GLU A 44 -12.71 -4.16 -3.57
CA GLU A 44 -12.91 -5.30 -2.66
C GLU A 44 -11.62 -5.62 -1.90
N GLU A 45 -10.48 -5.62 -2.59
CA GLU A 45 -9.19 -5.83 -1.96
C GLU A 45 -8.87 -4.75 -0.93
N LEU A 46 -9.01 -3.48 -1.33
CA LEU A 46 -8.73 -2.34 -0.46
C LEU A 46 -9.64 -2.34 0.77
N ARG A 47 -10.90 -2.68 0.60
CA ARG A 47 -11.86 -2.77 1.70
C ARG A 47 -11.43 -3.82 2.71
N GLU A 48 -11.05 -5.00 2.23
CA GLU A 48 -10.59 -6.09 3.09
C GLU A 48 -9.31 -5.72 3.81
N TRP A 49 -8.32 -5.22 3.07
CA TRP A 49 -7.03 -4.82 3.66
C TRP A 49 -7.20 -3.71 4.68
N TYR A 50 -8.04 -2.73 4.38
CA TYR A 50 -8.31 -1.65 5.31
C TYR A 50 -8.93 -2.15 6.62
N SER A 51 -9.91 -3.06 6.52
CA SER A 51 -10.57 -3.61 7.71
C SER A 51 -9.61 -4.42 8.59
N GLN A 52 -8.61 -5.06 7.98
CA GLN A 52 -7.60 -5.85 8.71
C GLN A 52 -6.47 -4.99 9.28
N SER A 53 -6.19 -3.84 8.66
CA SER A 53 -5.01 -3.05 8.95
C SER A 53 -5.01 -2.36 10.32
N GLY A 54 -6.16 -1.94 10.79
CA GLY A 54 -6.25 -1.09 11.97
C GLY A 54 -5.66 0.30 11.78
N LEU A 55 -5.29 0.66 10.54
CA LEU A 55 -4.67 1.95 10.24
C LEU A 55 -5.73 2.99 9.84
N PRO A 56 -5.44 4.29 10.05
CA PRO A 56 -6.28 5.35 9.48
C PRO A 56 -6.25 5.27 7.95
N ILE A 57 -7.37 5.52 7.30
CA ILE A 57 -7.46 5.41 5.84
C ILE A 57 -6.47 6.33 5.11
N LYS A 58 -6.12 7.46 5.71
CA LYS A 58 -5.12 8.38 5.15
C LYS A 58 -3.78 7.70 4.90
N LYS A 59 -3.44 6.67 5.68
CA LYS A 59 -2.20 5.90 5.51
C LYS A 59 -2.18 5.10 4.22
N PHE A 60 -3.33 4.86 3.61
CA PHE A 60 -3.44 4.18 2.34
C PHE A 60 -3.20 5.11 1.14
N PHE A 61 -3.17 6.42 1.37
CA PHE A 61 -2.97 7.41 0.32
C PHE A 61 -1.52 7.83 0.20
N ASN A 62 -1.08 8.03 -1.05
CA ASN A 62 0.22 8.60 -1.35
C ASN A 62 0.12 10.14 -1.26
N THR A 63 0.21 10.66 -0.04
CA THR A 63 -0.03 12.08 0.27
C THR A 63 1.00 13.03 -0.33
N SER A 64 2.17 12.54 -0.71
CA SER A 64 3.21 13.33 -1.36
C SER A 64 3.16 13.26 -2.89
N GLY A 65 2.22 12.49 -3.45
CA GLY A 65 2.11 12.30 -4.88
C GLY A 65 1.42 13.43 -5.62
N LEU A 66 1.70 13.56 -6.91
CA LEU A 66 1.10 14.59 -7.77
C LEU A 66 -0.42 14.43 -7.88
N ARG A 67 -0.92 13.21 -8.05
CA ARG A 67 -2.37 12.96 -8.16
C ARG A 67 -3.12 13.38 -6.91
N TYR A 68 -2.52 13.13 -5.74
CA TYR A 68 -3.10 13.57 -4.48
C TYR A 68 -3.27 15.09 -4.46
N LYS A 69 -2.24 15.81 -4.90
CA LYS A 69 -2.25 17.26 -4.95
C LYS A 69 -3.18 17.81 -6.02
N GLU A 70 -3.15 17.24 -7.23
CA GLU A 70 -4.02 17.63 -8.35
C GLU A 70 -5.50 17.53 -8.00
N LEU A 71 -5.87 16.48 -7.28
CA LEU A 71 -7.26 16.25 -6.88
C LEU A 71 -7.65 16.99 -5.60
N ASN A 72 -6.72 17.73 -4.98
CA ASN A 72 -6.93 18.46 -3.74
C ASN A 72 -7.48 17.57 -2.63
N LEU A 73 -6.90 16.38 -2.49
CA LEU A 73 -7.40 15.38 -1.55
C LEU A 73 -7.21 15.76 -0.09
N LYS A 74 -6.19 16.57 0.21
CA LYS A 74 -5.98 17.07 1.56
C LYS A 74 -7.25 17.72 2.13
N ASP A 75 -7.94 18.49 1.29
CA ASP A 75 -9.19 19.19 1.70
C ASP A 75 -10.41 18.31 1.53
N LYS A 76 -10.41 17.36 0.58
CA LYS A 76 -11.56 16.50 0.29
C LYS A 76 -11.72 15.32 1.24
N ILE A 77 -10.61 14.72 1.66
CA ILE A 77 -10.63 13.51 2.49
C ILE A 77 -11.51 13.70 3.75
N PRO A 78 -11.40 14.81 4.50
CA PRO A 78 -12.24 14.98 5.70
C PRO A 78 -13.74 15.06 5.41
N THR A 79 -14.13 15.29 4.15
CA THR A 79 -15.56 15.43 3.77
C THR A 79 -16.13 14.16 3.16
N MET A 80 -15.29 13.14 2.92
CA MET A 80 -15.67 11.89 2.25
C MET A 80 -15.81 10.75 3.26
N THR A 81 -16.69 9.80 2.94
CA THR A 81 -16.79 8.57 3.75
C THR A 81 -15.62 7.63 3.44
N GLU A 82 -15.35 6.70 4.35
CA GLU A 82 -14.33 5.68 4.13
C GLU A 82 -14.60 4.87 2.86
N ASP A 83 -15.85 4.50 2.62
CA ASP A 83 -16.25 3.76 1.43
C ASP A 83 -15.95 4.55 0.15
N GLU A 84 -16.28 5.83 0.13
CA GLU A 84 -15.98 6.71 -1.00
C GLU A 84 -14.48 6.82 -1.24
N LEU A 85 -13.68 6.90 -0.16
CA LEU A 85 -12.22 6.97 -0.25
C LEU A 85 -11.62 5.67 -0.78
N LEU A 86 -12.14 4.52 -0.35
CA LEU A 86 -11.69 3.23 -0.87
C LEU A 86 -11.99 3.08 -2.36
N LYS A 87 -13.16 3.53 -2.79
CA LYS A 87 -13.53 3.53 -4.21
C LYS A 87 -12.62 4.44 -5.02
N LEU A 88 -12.27 5.60 -4.45
CA LEU A 88 -11.34 6.53 -5.11
C LEU A 88 -9.96 5.91 -5.28
N LEU A 89 -9.43 5.25 -4.26
CA LEU A 89 -8.14 4.55 -4.35
C LEU A 89 -8.15 3.48 -5.45
N ALA A 90 -9.28 2.80 -5.63
CA ALA A 90 -9.41 1.74 -6.63
C ALA A 90 -9.40 2.27 -8.07
N THR A 91 -9.61 3.57 -8.27
CA THR A 91 -9.60 4.18 -9.61
C THR A 91 -8.22 4.44 -10.16
N ASP A 92 -7.21 4.55 -9.29
CA ASP A 92 -5.87 4.96 -9.73
C ASP A 92 -4.81 4.49 -8.72
N GLY A 93 -3.96 3.56 -9.16
CA GLY A 93 -2.88 3.05 -8.32
C GLY A 93 -1.87 4.10 -7.87
N MET A 94 -1.76 5.21 -8.61
CA MET A 94 -0.87 6.33 -8.23
C MET A 94 -1.33 7.03 -6.95
N LEU A 95 -2.60 6.86 -6.57
CA LEU A 95 -3.13 7.40 -5.32
C LEU A 95 -2.77 6.57 -4.11
N VAL A 96 -2.38 5.32 -4.32
CA VAL A 96 -2.11 4.36 -3.24
C VAL A 96 -0.69 4.54 -2.70
N LYS A 97 -0.57 4.53 -1.37
CA LYS A 97 0.73 4.61 -0.70
C LYS A 97 1.59 3.42 -1.09
N ARG A 98 2.84 3.67 -1.40
CA ARG A 98 3.77 2.61 -1.85
C ARG A 98 5.13 2.76 -1.17
N PRO A 99 5.81 1.65 -0.93
CA PRO A 99 5.37 0.27 -1.14
C PRO A 99 4.21 -0.11 -0.21
N PHE A 100 3.41 -1.08 -0.61
CA PHE A 100 2.26 -1.55 0.13
C PHE A 100 2.37 -3.07 0.29
N VAL A 101 2.36 -3.56 1.52
CA VAL A 101 2.55 -4.97 1.81
C VAL A 101 1.29 -5.58 2.39
N VAL A 102 0.91 -6.73 1.85
CA VAL A 102 -0.16 -7.56 2.39
C VAL A 102 0.46 -8.91 2.78
N ASN A 103 0.56 -9.16 4.07
CA ASN A 103 1.09 -10.41 4.61
C ASN A 103 0.06 -11.04 5.53
N GLY A 104 -0.83 -11.85 4.96
CA GLY A 104 -1.97 -12.36 5.68
C GLY A 104 -2.90 -11.22 6.11
N ASP A 105 -3.10 -11.07 7.41
CA ASP A 105 -3.90 -10.00 7.99
C ASP A 105 -3.07 -8.76 8.37
N ARG A 106 -1.76 -8.81 8.11
CA ARG A 106 -0.86 -7.70 8.42
C ARG A 106 -0.64 -6.82 7.19
N ILE A 107 -0.92 -5.54 7.34
CA ILE A 107 -0.80 -4.55 6.27
C ILE A 107 0.28 -3.54 6.65
N LEU A 108 1.22 -3.29 5.72
CA LEU A 108 2.25 -2.27 5.90
C LEU A 108 2.15 -1.26 4.76
N THR A 109 2.19 0.02 5.07
CA THR A 109 2.17 1.09 4.08
C THR A 109 3.40 1.97 4.23
N GLY A 110 4.07 2.27 3.12
CA GLY A 110 5.35 2.95 3.14
C GLY A 110 6.46 2.01 3.62
N PHE A 111 7.69 2.51 3.65
CA PHE A 111 8.83 1.70 4.07
C PHE A 111 9.56 2.35 5.24
N LYS A 112 9.54 1.66 6.40
CA LYS A 112 10.33 2.00 7.57
C LYS A 112 10.97 0.71 8.05
N GLU A 113 12.28 0.62 8.01
CA GLU A 113 13.01 -0.60 8.31
C GLU A 113 12.65 -1.22 9.66
N LYS A 114 12.54 -0.39 10.70
CA LYS A 114 12.20 -0.89 12.04
C LYS A 114 10.81 -1.53 12.06
N GLU A 115 9.83 -0.87 11.46
CA GLU A 115 8.46 -1.37 11.35
C GLU A 115 8.41 -2.70 10.61
N TRP A 116 9.12 -2.77 9.49
CA TRP A 116 9.17 -3.97 8.67
C TRP A 116 9.92 -5.10 9.36
N SER A 117 11.01 -4.77 10.05
CA SER A 117 11.78 -5.76 10.82
C SER A 117 10.92 -6.36 11.92
N ASP A 118 10.18 -5.54 12.66
CA ASP A 118 9.29 -6.00 13.74
C ASP A 118 8.15 -6.87 13.20
N ALA A 119 7.67 -6.56 12.00
CA ALA A 119 6.51 -7.23 11.39
C ALA A 119 6.89 -8.51 10.61
N LEU A 120 8.06 -8.55 9.98
CA LEU A 120 8.40 -9.57 8.99
C LEU A 120 9.56 -10.48 9.37
N LEU A 121 10.34 -10.13 10.36
CA LEU A 121 11.53 -10.92 10.78
C LEU A 121 11.38 -11.63 12.13
#